data_e5e125a70f296447ba9be31d5d45a007
#
_entry.id   e5e125a70f296447ba9be31d5d45a007
#
_cell.length_a   1.000
_cell.length_b   1.000
_cell.length_c   1.000
_cell.angle_alpha   90.00
_cell.angle_beta   90.00
_cell.angle_gamma   90.00
#
_symmetry.space_group_name_H-M   'P 1'
#
loop_
_entity.id
_entity.type
_entity.pdbx_description
1 polymer ?
#
loop_
_entity_poly.entity_id
_entity_poly.type
_entity_poly.pdbx_seq_one_letter_code
_entity_poly.pdbx_strand_id
1 'polypeptide(L)' 'MRHFLDRDGKGWEAVVGRGSWGEYLILFVPREGGGPVLEASLEATSFDEAVLELDRLDDEQLVELLEEASPKRD' A
#
# COMPACT_ATOMS: atom_id res chain seq x y z
N MET A 1 9.00 0.78 -4.51
CA MET A 1 8.51 0.58 -3.13
C MET A 1 8.75 1.82 -2.30
N ARG A 2 7.90 2.04 -1.34
CA ARG A 2 7.96 3.22 -0.49
C ARG A 2 7.98 2.81 0.97
N HIS A 3 8.88 3.41 1.75
CA HIS A 3 8.93 3.22 3.19
C HIS A 3 8.36 4.46 3.86
N PHE A 4 7.54 4.28 4.88
CA PHE A 4 6.97 5.41 5.61
C PHE A 4 6.61 4.99 7.03
N LEU A 5 6.33 5.96 7.88
CA LEU A 5 5.89 5.72 9.26
C LEU A 5 4.42 6.08 9.39
N ASP A 6 3.67 5.27 10.13
CA ASP A 6 2.29 5.60 10.44
C ASP A 6 2.24 6.61 11.60
N ARG A 7 1.02 6.93 12.05
CA ARG A 7 0.84 7.94 13.11
C ARG A 7 1.39 7.50 14.45
N ASP A 8 1.55 6.19 14.64
CA ASP A 8 2.12 5.63 15.87
C ASP A 8 3.63 5.44 15.78
N GLY A 9 4.23 5.80 14.65
CA GLY A 9 5.65 5.64 14.44
C GLY A 9 6.07 4.26 13.97
N LYS A 10 5.10 3.40 13.64
CA LYS A 10 5.39 2.07 13.11
C LYS A 10 5.78 2.16 11.64
N GLY A 11 6.83 1.44 11.26
CA GLY A 11 7.32 1.44 9.89
C GLY A 11 6.57 0.48 8.99
N TRP A 12 6.28 0.94 7.77
CA TRP A 12 5.59 0.19 6.75
C TRP A 12 6.29 0.32 5.42
N GLU A 13 6.09 -0.68 4.57
CA GLU A 13 6.53 -0.64 3.18
C GLU A 13 5.31 -0.72 2.29
N ALA A 14 5.20 0.18 1.33
CA ALA A 14 4.12 0.18 0.36
C ALA A 14 4.63 -0.29 -0.99
N VAL A 15 4.00 -1.29 -1.56
CA VAL A 15 4.36 -1.86 -2.86
C VAL A 15 3.11 -2.03 -3.70
N VAL A 16 3.29 -2.06 -5.02
CA VAL A 16 2.18 -2.33 -5.94
C VAL A 16 1.94 -3.83 -5.97
N GLY A 17 0.68 -4.24 -5.85
CA GLY A 17 0.27 -5.62 -5.99
C GLY A 17 -0.89 -5.74 -6.96
N ARG A 18 -1.28 -6.95 -7.28
CA ARG A 18 -2.42 -7.23 -8.16
C ARG A 18 -3.46 -8.03 -7.40
N GLY A 19 -4.72 -7.67 -7.61
CA GLY A 19 -5.83 -8.39 -7.02
C GLY A 19 -6.29 -9.55 -7.89
N SER A 20 -7.28 -10.28 -7.39
CA SER A 20 -7.81 -11.48 -8.04
C SER A 20 -8.45 -11.20 -9.41
N TRP A 21 -8.91 -9.98 -9.62
CA TRP A 21 -9.59 -9.58 -10.84
C TRP A 21 -8.69 -8.77 -11.77
N GLY A 22 -7.39 -8.76 -11.50
CA GLY A 22 -6.43 -7.99 -12.29
C GLY A 22 -6.35 -6.52 -11.92
N GLU A 23 -7.09 -6.09 -10.90
CA GLU A 23 -6.97 -4.73 -10.40
C GLU A 23 -5.63 -4.52 -9.72
N TYR A 24 -5.21 -3.26 -9.59
CA TYR A 24 -3.98 -2.93 -8.92
C TYR A 24 -4.27 -2.49 -7.48
N LEU A 25 -3.38 -2.86 -6.58
CA LEU A 25 -3.52 -2.59 -5.16
C LEU A 25 -2.22 -2.02 -4.63
N ILE A 26 -2.32 -1.28 -3.52
CA ILE A 26 -1.17 -0.98 -2.70
C ILE A 26 -1.17 -2.00 -1.58
N LEU A 27 -0.06 -2.71 -1.42
CA LEU A 27 0.12 -3.63 -0.30
C LEU A 27 0.97 -2.93 0.74
N PHE A 28 0.50 -2.93 1.97
CA PHE A 28 1.22 -2.35 3.11
C PHE A 28 1.78 -3.48 3.95
N VAL A 29 3.11 -3.58 3.95
CA VAL A 29 3.82 -4.64 4.65
C VAL A 29 4.47 -4.06 5.89
N PRO A 30 4.16 -4.58 7.10
CA PRO A 30 4.84 -4.09 8.29
C PRO A 30 6.33 -4.43 8.22
N ARG A 31 7.17 -3.46 8.52
CA ARG A 31 8.61 -3.65 8.44
C ARG A 31 9.18 -4.41 9.64
N GLU A 32 8.54 -4.28 10.78
CA GLU A 32 9.00 -4.92 12.01
C GLU A 32 7.82 -5.49 12.79
N GLY A 33 8.08 -6.49 13.59
CA GLY A 33 7.10 -7.01 14.55
C GLY A 33 6.03 -7.89 13.97
N GLY A 34 6.04 -8.12 12.68
CA GLY A 34 5.03 -8.94 12.05
C GLY A 34 3.66 -8.24 12.02
N GLY A 35 2.62 -9.01 11.79
CA GLY A 35 1.28 -8.52 11.64
C GLY A 35 0.77 -8.74 10.21
N PRO A 36 -0.49 -8.47 9.97
CA PRO A 36 -1.06 -8.73 8.64
C PRO A 36 -0.56 -7.74 7.60
N VAL A 37 -0.48 -8.21 6.35
CA VAL A 37 -0.32 -7.34 5.21
C VAL A 37 -1.68 -6.71 4.94
N LEU A 38 -1.73 -5.41 4.76
CA LEU A 38 -2.96 -4.69 4.46
C LEU A 38 -2.99 -4.31 2.99
N GLU A 39 -4.18 -4.12 2.46
CA GLU A 39 -4.32 -3.73 1.05
C GLU A 39 -5.31 -2.57 0.89
N ALA A 40 -5.04 -1.74 -0.10
CA ALA A 40 -5.93 -0.67 -0.49
C ALA A 40 -6.00 -0.62 -2.02
N SER A 41 -7.15 -0.22 -2.54
CA SER A 41 -7.33 -0.12 -4.00
C SER A 41 -6.49 1.01 -4.57
N LEU A 42 -5.99 0.78 -5.78
CA LEU A 42 -5.22 1.78 -6.51
C LEU A 42 -5.77 1.83 -7.93
N GLU A 43 -6.20 3.01 -8.36
CA GLU A 43 -6.71 3.18 -9.72
C GLU A 43 -5.57 3.30 -10.69
N ALA A 44 -5.45 2.31 -11.56
CA ALA A 44 -4.44 2.30 -12.60
C ALA A 44 -4.86 1.31 -13.68
N THR A 45 -4.44 1.57 -14.91
CA THR A 45 -4.76 0.73 -16.06
C THR A 45 -3.59 -0.15 -16.48
N SER A 46 -2.41 0.08 -15.91
CA SER A 46 -1.23 -0.72 -16.19
C SER A 46 -0.34 -0.75 -14.96
N PHE A 47 0.59 -1.69 -14.95
CA PHE A 47 1.57 -1.79 -13.85
C PHE A 47 2.42 -0.52 -13.75
N ASP A 48 2.89 -0.01 -14.90
CA ASP A 48 3.71 1.20 -14.90
C ASP A 48 2.95 2.40 -14.34
N GLU A 49 1.68 2.52 -14.68
CA GLU A 49 0.84 3.58 -14.14
C GLU A 49 0.65 3.42 -12.64
N ALA A 50 0.47 2.18 -12.18
CA ALA A 50 0.33 1.91 -10.75
C ALA A 50 1.58 2.32 -9.98
N VAL A 51 2.75 2.02 -10.51
CA VAL A 51 4.03 2.42 -9.89
C VAL A 51 4.14 3.95 -9.83
N LEU A 52 3.77 4.63 -10.91
CA LEU A 52 3.80 6.09 -10.94
C LEU A 52 2.83 6.70 -9.92
N GLU A 53 1.64 6.13 -9.81
CA GLU A 53 0.66 6.61 -8.84
C GLU A 53 1.16 6.44 -7.42
N LEU A 54 1.76 5.31 -7.11
CA LEU A 54 2.35 5.09 -5.79
C LEU A 54 3.46 6.10 -5.51
N ASP A 55 4.32 6.37 -6.49
CA ASP A 55 5.42 7.33 -6.32
C ASP A 55 4.93 8.76 -6.11
N ARG A 56 3.77 9.11 -6.61
CA ARG A 56 3.18 10.44 -6.47
C ARG A 56 2.57 10.70 -5.11
N LEU A 57 2.23 9.65 -4.38
CA LEU A 57 1.63 9.79 -3.07
C LEU A 57 2.69 10.28 -2.08
N ASP A 58 2.34 11.27 -1.27
CA ASP A 58 3.23 11.67 -0.19
C ASP A 58 2.96 10.80 1.03
N ASP A 59 3.79 10.95 2.06
CA ASP A 59 3.68 10.11 3.25
C ASP A 59 2.33 10.28 3.96
N GLU A 60 1.79 11.50 3.97
CA GLU A 60 0.49 11.76 4.57
C GLU A 60 -0.63 11.00 3.85
N GLN A 61 -0.56 10.99 2.52
CA GLN A 61 -1.54 10.26 1.71
C GLN A 61 -1.41 8.76 1.92
N LEU A 62 -0.19 8.25 2.06
CA LEU A 62 0.03 6.83 2.35
C LEU A 62 -0.54 6.46 3.71
N VAL A 63 -0.37 7.31 4.71
CA VAL A 63 -0.95 7.09 6.04
C VAL A 63 -2.47 7.05 5.97
N GLU A 64 -3.07 7.96 5.22
CA GLU A 64 -4.53 7.98 5.06
C GLU A 64 -5.04 6.69 4.41
N LEU A 65 -4.37 6.23 3.37
CA LEU A 65 -4.73 4.98 2.71
C LEU A 65 -4.54 3.78 3.62
N LEU A 66 -3.47 3.79 4.41
CA LEU A 66 -3.22 2.73 5.38
C LEU A 66 -4.35 2.63 6.40
N GLU A 67 -4.86 3.77 6.87
CA GLU A 67 -5.95 3.79 7.83
C GLU A 67 -7.24 3.22 7.27
N GLU A 68 -7.43 3.30 5.96
CA GLU A 68 -8.61 2.75 5.29
C GLU A 68 -8.37 1.34 4.76
N ALA A 69 -7.15 0.85 4.82
CA ALA A 69 -6.79 -0.45 4.25
C ALA A 69 -7.39 -1.61 5.04
N SER A 70 -7.60 -2.72 4.35
CA SER A 70 -8.12 -3.96 4.93
C SER A 70 -7.05 -5.03 4.93
N PRO A 71 -7.13 -6.03 5.82
CA PRO A 71 -6.21 -7.16 5.76
C PRO A 71 -6.29 -7.84 4.38
N LYS A 72 -5.14 -8.20 3.86
CA LYS A 72 -5.07 -8.89 2.58
C LYS A 72 -5.76 -10.25 2.69
N ARG A 73 -6.61 -10.55 1.73
CA ARG A 73 -7.29 -11.84 1.66
C ARG A 73 -6.54 -12.76 0.72
N ASP A 74 -6.43 -14.00 1.11
CA ASP A 74 -5.84 -15.05 0.27
C ASP A 74 -6.90 -15.68 -0.62
#